data_abad8658d25a150d367c2dc264a31e4f
#
_entry.id   abad8658d25a150d367c2dc264a31e4f
#
_cell.length_a   1.000
_cell.length_b   1.000
_cell.length_c   1.000
_cell.angle_alpha   90.00
_cell.angle_beta   90.00
_cell.angle_gamma   90.00
#
_symmetry.space_group_name_H-M   'P 1'
#
loop_
_entity.id
_entity.type
_entity.pdbx_description
1 polymer ?
#
loop_
_entity_poly.entity_id
_entity_poly.type
_entity_poly.pdbx_seq_one_letter_code
_entity_poly.pdbx_strand_id
1 'polypeptide(L)'
;MQIFDSHLHLKYGNNLVESFAKLIEDCRLAEVTGGLIICMQNDPWDIQAVAELTGPHRNFRFAVNPDLNVSSRDLVKAVEAGRRAGASALKIHPRLQRINLQSKEVYYLVHQAQDLELPVIICSFDDGSWSRIGMTHDQFLTLADKFPKVKFLWAHAGGHNVLDFMFMARRVPNVFLDSSFTQSYFFKGSVPDDLNYATESLPTRFMFGTDFERDTYPESVKKLIDFYLQNNKNREPFFEKNYKNFLGINE
;
A
#
# COMPACT_ATOMS: atom_id res chain seq x y z
N MET A 1 -21.61 4.03 -1.74
CA MET A 1 -20.23 3.51 -1.94
C MET A 1 -19.30 4.44 -1.21
N GLN A 2 -18.44 3.89 -0.38
CA GLN A 2 -17.36 4.61 0.28
C GLN A 2 -16.10 4.55 -0.60
N ILE A 3 -15.22 5.52 -0.46
CA ILE A 3 -13.95 5.56 -1.20
C ILE A 3 -12.81 5.45 -0.18
N PHE A 4 -12.08 4.35 -0.23
CA PHE A 4 -10.90 4.11 0.60
C PHE A 4 -9.63 4.18 -0.26
N ASP A 5 -8.64 4.89 0.26
CA ASP A 5 -7.33 5.01 -0.35
C ASP A 5 -6.36 4.02 0.32
N SER A 6 -5.84 3.08 -0.44
CA SER A 6 -4.93 2.03 0.07
C SER A 6 -3.53 2.54 0.40
N HIS A 7 -3.19 3.80 0.06
CA HIS A 7 -1.82 4.29 0.13
C HIS A 7 -1.76 5.80 0.39
N LEU A 8 -1.75 6.17 1.67
CA LEU A 8 -1.66 7.54 2.15
C LEU A 8 -0.35 7.76 2.91
N HIS A 9 0.16 8.98 2.96
CA HIS A 9 1.32 9.36 3.75
C HIS A 9 1.07 10.60 4.61
N LEU A 10 1.70 10.65 5.79
CA LEU A 10 1.72 11.80 6.69
C LEU A 10 2.96 12.65 6.41
N LYS A 11 2.93 13.46 5.34
CA LYS A 11 4.09 14.27 4.92
C LYS A 11 4.00 15.76 5.23
N TYR A 12 2.95 16.19 5.92
CA TYR A 12 2.59 17.60 6.04
C TYR A 12 2.70 18.13 7.46
N GLY A 13 2.95 19.44 7.58
CA GLY A 13 2.95 20.16 8.83
C GLY A 13 4.27 20.10 9.59
N ASN A 14 4.36 20.91 10.65
CA ASN A 14 5.53 20.98 11.53
C ASN A 14 5.49 19.92 12.63
N ASN A 15 4.34 19.28 12.80
CA ASN A 15 4.12 18.24 13.81
C ASN A 15 3.07 17.23 13.32
N LEU A 16 2.97 16.10 14.02
CA LEU A 16 2.10 14.99 13.66
C LEU A 16 0.61 15.38 13.66
N VAL A 17 0.17 16.19 14.63
CA VAL A 17 -1.24 16.59 14.77
C VAL A 17 -1.68 17.42 13.56
N GLU A 18 -0.87 18.40 13.16
CA GLU A 18 -1.12 19.21 11.97
C GLU A 18 -1.11 18.37 10.69
N SER A 19 -0.14 17.45 10.56
CA SER A 19 -0.03 16.54 9.43
C SER A 19 -1.27 15.67 9.29
N PHE A 20 -1.75 15.12 10.40
CA PHE A 20 -2.93 14.27 10.41
C PHE A 20 -4.22 15.09 10.12
N ALA A 21 -4.38 16.25 10.77
CA ALA A 21 -5.53 17.14 10.52
C ALA A 21 -5.61 17.56 9.03
N LYS A 22 -4.45 17.88 8.44
CA LYS A 22 -4.36 18.23 7.02
C LYS A 22 -4.76 17.05 6.14
N LEU A 23 -4.26 15.84 6.42
CA LEU A 23 -4.65 14.62 5.68
C LEU A 23 -6.16 14.39 5.73
N ILE A 24 -6.78 14.49 6.91
CA ILE A 24 -8.23 14.31 7.07
C ILE A 24 -9.00 15.33 6.23
N GLU A 25 -8.59 16.60 6.28
CA GLU A 25 -9.23 17.66 5.49
C GLU A 25 -9.07 17.44 3.97
N ASP A 26 -7.87 17.05 3.52
CA ASP A 26 -7.62 16.76 2.11
C ASP A 26 -8.45 15.57 1.63
N CYS A 27 -8.56 14.51 2.44
CA CYS A 27 -9.44 13.38 2.16
C CYS A 27 -10.91 13.83 2.05
N ARG A 28 -11.37 14.66 2.97
CA ARG A 28 -12.75 15.22 2.95
C ARG A 28 -13.01 16.02 1.67
N LEU A 29 -12.07 16.88 1.27
CA LEU A 29 -12.19 17.70 0.05
C LEU A 29 -12.17 16.85 -1.22
N ALA A 30 -11.45 15.74 -1.22
CA ALA A 30 -11.38 14.77 -2.32
C ALA A 30 -12.53 13.75 -2.31
N GLU A 31 -13.44 13.80 -1.33
CA GLU A 31 -14.52 12.83 -1.12
C GLU A 31 -14.00 11.41 -0.79
N VAL A 32 -12.77 11.31 -0.25
CA VAL A 32 -12.19 10.06 0.25
C VAL A 32 -12.69 9.82 1.69
N THR A 33 -13.29 8.66 1.91
CA THR A 33 -13.93 8.31 3.20
C THR A 33 -12.90 7.93 4.27
N GLY A 34 -11.77 7.35 3.86
CA GLY A 34 -10.71 6.88 4.74
C GLY A 34 -9.60 6.19 3.95
N GLY A 35 -8.68 5.55 4.65
CA GLY A 35 -7.59 4.85 3.96
C GLY A 35 -6.50 4.32 4.88
N LEU A 36 -5.42 3.82 4.25
CA LEU A 36 -4.27 3.23 4.92
C LEU A 36 -3.08 4.16 4.88
N ILE A 37 -2.71 4.67 6.04
CA ILE A 37 -1.56 5.56 6.23
C ILE A 37 -0.30 4.71 6.32
N ILE A 38 0.64 4.91 5.43
CA ILE A 38 1.92 4.21 5.43
C ILE A 38 2.94 5.00 6.23
N CYS A 39 3.30 4.51 7.42
CA CYS A 39 4.35 5.10 8.25
C CYS A 39 5.69 4.51 7.81
N MET A 40 6.52 5.33 7.19
CA MET A 40 7.83 4.92 6.69
C MET A 40 8.87 4.91 7.83
N GLN A 41 9.88 4.06 7.73
CA GLN A 41 10.97 3.95 8.74
C GLN A 41 11.71 5.27 9.00
N ASN A 42 11.72 6.18 8.01
CA ASN A 42 12.40 7.47 8.10
C ASN A 42 11.44 8.63 8.44
N ASP A 43 10.17 8.34 8.68
CA ASP A 43 9.24 9.36 9.15
C ASP A 43 9.60 9.74 10.60
N PRO A 44 9.48 11.01 10.97
CA PRO A 44 9.82 11.46 12.31
C PRO A 44 8.76 11.11 13.36
N TRP A 45 7.74 10.32 12.97
CA TRP A 45 6.54 10.07 13.76
C TRP A 45 6.68 8.85 14.66
N ASP A 46 6.36 9.02 15.93
CA ASP A 46 6.19 7.90 16.84
C ASP A 46 4.93 7.11 16.50
N ILE A 47 5.04 5.79 16.40
CA ILE A 47 3.93 4.91 15.99
C ILE A 47 2.79 4.90 17.01
N GLN A 48 3.10 5.03 18.30
CA GLN A 48 2.06 5.11 19.33
C GLN A 48 1.26 6.41 19.20
N ALA A 49 1.93 7.54 18.92
CA ALA A 49 1.26 8.80 18.65
C ALA A 49 0.38 8.75 17.39
N VAL A 50 0.83 8.07 16.32
CA VAL A 50 -0.01 7.83 15.12
C VAL A 50 -1.25 7.01 15.49
N ALA A 51 -1.09 5.96 16.31
CA ALA A 51 -2.19 5.11 16.76
C ALA A 51 -3.23 5.91 17.57
N GLU A 52 -2.79 6.78 18.46
CA GLU A 52 -3.65 7.65 19.27
C GLU A 52 -4.48 8.62 18.40
N LEU A 53 -3.87 9.17 17.35
CA LEU A 53 -4.57 10.05 16.41
C LEU A 53 -5.54 9.30 15.50
N THR A 54 -5.17 8.12 15.01
CA THR A 54 -6.03 7.32 14.13
C THR A 54 -7.17 6.63 14.87
N GLY A 55 -7.02 6.33 16.16
CA GLY A 55 -7.99 5.61 16.98
C GLY A 55 -9.43 6.16 16.93
N PRO A 56 -9.67 7.47 17.09
CA PRO A 56 -10.99 8.08 16.93
C PRO A 56 -11.53 8.04 15.49
N HIS A 57 -10.66 7.95 14.49
CA HIS A 57 -10.97 8.01 13.07
C HIS A 57 -11.04 6.62 12.46
N ARG A 58 -12.07 5.84 12.79
CA ARG A 58 -12.19 4.41 12.46
C ARG A 58 -12.05 4.04 10.97
N ASN A 59 -12.23 4.98 10.08
CA ASN A 59 -12.04 4.78 8.64
C ASN A 59 -10.57 4.87 8.20
N PHE A 60 -9.69 5.34 9.07
CA PHE A 60 -8.26 5.39 8.83
C PHE A 60 -7.57 4.26 9.59
N ARG A 61 -6.64 3.64 8.91
CA ARG A 61 -5.76 2.60 9.43
C ARG A 61 -4.32 3.02 9.16
N PHE A 62 -3.37 2.36 9.79
CA PHE A 62 -1.97 2.59 9.48
C PHE A 62 -1.21 1.28 9.30
N ALA A 63 -0.16 1.35 8.48
CA ALA A 63 0.84 0.31 8.28
C ALA A 63 2.19 0.81 8.74
N VAL A 64 3.05 -0.07 9.23
CA VAL A 64 4.41 0.26 9.63
C VAL A 64 5.42 -0.33 8.66
N ASN A 65 6.49 0.42 8.37
CA ASN A 65 7.62 -0.01 7.58
C ASN A 65 8.84 -0.22 8.52
N PRO A 66 9.02 -1.41 9.10
CA PRO A 66 10.13 -1.66 10.02
C PRO A 66 11.46 -1.66 9.26
N ASP A 67 12.53 -1.22 9.93
CA ASP A 67 13.87 -1.26 9.36
C ASP A 67 14.34 -2.71 9.23
N LEU A 68 14.63 -3.13 8.00
CA LEU A 68 15.14 -4.47 7.68
C LEU A 68 16.65 -4.60 7.82
N ASN A 69 17.37 -3.50 8.10
CA ASN A 69 18.82 -3.47 8.26
C ASN A 69 19.27 -3.60 9.73
N VAL A 70 18.35 -3.99 10.61
CA VAL A 70 18.60 -4.20 12.03
C VAL A 70 18.74 -5.69 12.37
N SER A 71 19.09 -6.02 13.62
CA SER A 71 19.10 -7.42 14.07
C SER A 71 17.70 -8.04 14.02
N SER A 72 17.61 -9.36 13.81
CA SER A 72 16.32 -10.07 13.82
C SER A 72 15.55 -9.84 15.13
N ARG A 73 16.24 -9.71 16.26
CA ARG A 73 15.62 -9.39 17.57
C ARG A 73 14.95 -8.01 17.57
N ASP A 74 15.60 -7.01 16.99
CA ASP A 74 15.05 -5.65 16.96
C ASP A 74 13.96 -5.52 15.93
N LEU A 75 14.05 -6.26 14.82
CA LEU A 75 12.96 -6.37 13.84
C LEU A 75 11.69 -6.95 14.47
N VAL A 76 11.79 -8.04 15.25
CA VAL A 76 10.64 -8.60 15.99
C VAL A 76 10.03 -7.56 16.92
N LYS A 77 10.84 -6.87 17.72
CA LYS A 77 10.35 -5.84 18.64
C LYS A 77 9.60 -4.73 17.90
N ALA A 78 10.12 -4.29 16.74
CA ALA A 78 9.47 -3.25 15.93
C ALA A 78 8.13 -3.72 15.38
N VAL A 79 8.05 -4.96 14.85
CA VAL A 79 6.80 -5.55 14.36
C VAL A 79 5.77 -5.71 15.46
N GLU A 80 6.18 -6.27 16.61
CA GLU A 80 5.30 -6.43 17.77
C GLU A 80 4.83 -5.07 18.35
N ALA A 81 5.71 -4.08 18.37
CA ALA A 81 5.34 -2.73 18.81
C ALA A 81 4.28 -2.12 17.86
N GLY A 82 4.49 -2.23 16.55
CA GLY A 82 3.50 -1.81 15.55
C GLY A 82 2.16 -2.53 15.73
N ARG A 83 2.18 -3.86 15.94
CA ARG A 83 0.96 -4.64 16.18
C ARG A 83 0.23 -4.23 17.45
N ARG A 84 0.96 -4.03 18.55
CA ARG A 84 0.38 -3.55 19.82
C ARG A 84 -0.22 -2.16 19.70
N ALA A 85 0.39 -1.30 18.91
CA ALA A 85 -0.15 0.04 18.60
C ALA A 85 -1.40 -0.02 17.69
N GLY A 86 -1.72 -1.16 17.07
CA GLY A 86 -2.89 -1.33 16.21
C GLY A 86 -2.61 -1.22 14.72
N ALA A 87 -1.33 -1.34 14.30
CA ALA A 87 -0.99 -1.43 12.88
C ALA A 87 -1.80 -2.54 12.19
N SER A 88 -2.35 -2.22 11.04
CA SER A 88 -3.21 -3.10 10.24
C SER A 88 -2.46 -3.80 9.10
N ALA A 89 -1.22 -3.40 8.81
CA ALA A 89 -0.36 -4.02 7.80
C ALA A 89 1.12 -3.72 8.07
N LEU A 90 2.01 -4.49 7.44
CA LEU A 90 3.44 -4.19 7.38
C LEU A 90 3.82 -3.73 5.97
N LYS A 91 4.78 -2.80 5.86
CA LYS A 91 5.31 -2.33 4.58
C LYS A 91 6.75 -2.80 4.38
N ILE A 92 7.06 -3.27 3.18
CA ILE A 92 8.42 -3.47 2.66
C ILE A 92 8.62 -2.49 1.51
N HIS A 93 9.73 -1.75 1.54
CA HIS A 93 10.07 -0.84 0.45
C HIS A 93 11.48 -1.18 -0.09
N PRO A 94 11.58 -2.13 -1.04
CA PRO A 94 12.87 -2.69 -1.48
C PRO A 94 13.90 -1.63 -1.88
N ARG A 95 13.50 -0.63 -2.66
CA ARG A 95 14.40 0.44 -3.12
C ARG A 95 14.96 1.30 -1.98
N LEU A 96 14.10 1.77 -1.08
CA LEU A 96 14.52 2.63 0.04
C LEU A 96 15.32 1.85 1.09
N GLN A 97 14.94 0.60 1.34
CA GLN A 97 15.62 -0.28 2.29
C GLN A 97 16.83 -0.99 1.68
N ARG A 98 17.07 -0.85 0.35
CA ARG A 98 18.16 -1.48 -0.40
C ARG A 98 18.25 -2.99 -0.18
N ILE A 99 17.12 -3.65 -0.25
CA ILE A 99 16.97 -5.09 0.01
C ILE A 99 16.20 -5.75 -1.12
N ASN A 100 16.54 -7.00 -1.46
CA ASN A 100 15.73 -7.79 -2.37
C ASN A 100 14.77 -8.71 -1.61
N LEU A 101 13.73 -9.20 -2.30
CA LEU A 101 12.68 -9.99 -1.67
C LEU A 101 13.10 -11.42 -1.29
N GLN A 102 14.27 -11.88 -1.72
CA GLN A 102 14.83 -13.19 -1.33
C GLN A 102 15.75 -13.11 -0.12
N SER A 103 15.92 -11.93 0.47
CA SER A 103 16.74 -11.78 1.67
C SER A 103 16.12 -12.49 2.88
N LYS A 104 16.95 -12.95 3.79
CA LYS A 104 16.48 -13.62 5.02
C LYS A 104 15.65 -12.68 5.91
N GLU A 105 15.93 -11.39 5.89
CA GLU A 105 15.22 -10.36 6.65
C GLU A 105 13.78 -10.22 6.15
N VAL A 106 13.57 -10.22 4.83
CA VAL A 106 12.23 -10.20 4.22
C VAL A 106 11.46 -11.48 4.58
N TYR A 107 12.07 -12.66 4.40
CA TYR A 107 11.43 -13.91 4.78
C TYR A 107 11.03 -13.94 6.27
N TYR A 108 11.93 -13.45 7.11
CA TYR A 108 11.67 -13.38 8.54
C TYR A 108 10.52 -12.43 8.88
N LEU A 109 10.50 -11.22 8.28
CA LEU A 109 9.42 -10.26 8.46
C LEU A 109 8.08 -10.85 8.01
N VAL A 110 8.03 -11.50 6.84
CA VAL A 110 6.79 -12.10 6.31
C VAL A 110 6.31 -13.25 7.18
N HIS A 111 7.24 -14.02 7.77
CA HIS A 111 6.88 -15.06 8.74
C HIS A 111 6.23 -14.44 9.99
N GLN A 112 6.80 -13.37 10.55
CA GLN A 112 6.18 -12.65 11.66
C GLN A 112 4.80 -12.05 11.27
N ALA A 113 4.66 -11.52 10.06
CA ALA A 113 3.39 -11.04 9.54
C ALA A 113 2.34 -12.17 9.49
N GLN A 114 2.73 -13.37 9.05
CA GLN A 114 1.85 -14.54 9.02
C GLN A 114 1.38 -14.93 10.42
N ASP A 115 2.30 -15.00 11.39
CA ASP A 115 1.98 -15.36 12.77
C ASP A 115 1.04 -14.35 13.45
N LEU A 116 1.12 -13.09 13.06
CA LEU A 116 0.30 -11.99 13.57
C LEU A 116 -0.95 -11.71 12.71
N GLU A 117 -1.18 -12.49 11.66
CA GLU A 117 -2.27 -12.31 10.69
C GLU A 117 -2.30 -10.89 10.07
N LEU A 118 -1.11 -10.30 9.84
CA LEU A 118 -0.97 -9.00 9.22
C LEU A 118 -0.72 -9.15 7.72
N PRO A 119 -1.44 -8.44 6.85
CA PRO A 119 -1.09 -8.33 5.45
C PRO A 119 0.21 -7.56 5.24
N VAL A 120 0.87 -7.82 4.11
CA VAL A 120 2.16 -7.21 3.77
C VAL A 120 2.04 -6.39 2.48
N ILE A 121 2.47 -5.14 2.54
CA ILE A 121 2.53 -4.23 1.40
C ILE A 121 3.96 -4.21 0.88
N ILE A 122 4.16 -4.43 -0.41
CA ILE A 122 5.49 -4.39 -1.05
C ILE A 122 5.45 -3.33 -2.15
N CYS A 123 6.36 -2.34 -2.09
CA CYS A 123 6.54 -1.41 -3.19
C CYS A 123 7.01 -2.18 -4.43
N SER A 124 6.21 -2.17 -5.49
CA SER A 124 6.51 -2.84 -6.76
C SER A 124 6.84 -1.87 -7.89
N PHE A 125 7.01 -0.59 -7.60
CA PHE A 125 7.40 0.40 -8.60
C PHE A 125 8.88 0.27 -8.96
N ASP A 126 9.16 -0.13 -10.20
CA ASP A 126 10.51 -0.14 -10.75
C ASP A 126 10.82 1.21 -11.41
N ASP A 127 11.77 1.93 -10.85
CA ASP A 127 12.32 3.18 -11.38
C ASP A 127 13.64 2.96 -12.15
N GLY A 128 13.94 1.70 -12.50
CA GLY A 128 15.19 1.28 -13.12
C GLY A 128 16.31 0.96 -12.10
N SER A 129 16.06 1.07 -10.80
CA SER A 129 17.05 0.77 -9.76
C SER A 129 17.03 -0.68 -9.26
N TRP A 130 16.06 -1.47 -9.64
CA TRP A 130 15.90 -2.86 -9.18
C TRP A 130 17.13 -3.72 -9.46
N SER A 131 17.74 -3.57 -10.64
CA SER A 131 18.97 -4.30 -10.99
C SER A 131 20.11 -4.09 -9.98
N ARG A 132 20.17 -2.89 -9.36
CA ARG A 132 21.22 -2.55 -8.39
C ARG A 132 21.09 -3.28 -7.06
N ILE A 133 19.91 -3.78 -6.74
CA ILE A 133 19.61 -4.54 -5.52
C ILE A 133 19.24 -5.99 -5.82
N GLY A 134 19.45 -6.45 -7.05
CA GLY A 134 19.15 -7.81 -7.48
C GLY A 134 17.66 -8.17 -7.44
N MET A 135 16.77 -7.19 -7.63
CA MET A 135 15.32 -7.40 -7.70
C MET A 135 14.90 -7.89 -9.08
N THR A 136 13.93 -8.80 -9.10
CA THR A 136 13.26 -9.31 -10.30
C THR A 136 11.77 -9.51 -10.04
N HIS A 137 10.96 -9.54 -11.09
CA HIS A 137 9.52 -9.84 -10.99
C HIS A 137 9.25 -11.21 -10.34
N ASP A 138 10.07 -12.23 -10.66
CA ASP A 138 9.92 -13.58 -10.13
C ASP A 138 10.03 -13.65 -8.60
N GLN A 139 10.75 -12.75 -7.98
CA GLN A 139 10.89 -12.70 -6.53
C GLN A 139 9.55 -12.37 -5.82
N PHE A 140 8.67 -11.59 -6.47
CA PHE A 140 7.33 -11.32 -5.96
C PHE A 140 6.47 -12.59 -5.95
N LEU A 141 6.49 -13.36 -7.05
CA LEU A 141 5.79 -14.64 -7.13
C LEU A 141 6.32 -15.63 -6.12
N THR A 142 7.64 -15.81 -6.07
CA THR A 142 8.31 -16.75 -5.16
C THR A 142 7.95 -16.46 -3.70
N LEU A 143 7.91 -15.18 -3.31
CA LEU A 143 7.54 -14.80 -1.95
C LEU A 143 6.06 -15.08 -1.66
N ALA A 144 5.16 -14.75 -2.59
CA ALA A 144 3.72 -14.97 -2.41
C ALA A 144 3.36 -16.46 -2.38
N ASP A 145 3.99 -17.29 -3.22
CA ASP A 145 3.82 -18.74 -3.23
C ASP A 145 4.32 -19.39 -1.94
N LYS A 146 5.42 -18.88 -1.37
CA LYS A 146 5.99 -19.41 -0.13
C LYS A 146 5.13 -19.10 1.09
N PHE A 147 4.37 -18.00 1.08
CA PHE A 147 3.51 -17.56 2.18
C PHE A 147 2.04 -17.41 1.74
N PRO A 148 1.37 -18.51 1.37
CA PRO A 148 0.02 -18.46 0.79
C PRO A 148 -1.06 -17.98 1.77
N LYS A 149 -0.77 -17.94 3.08
CA LYS A 149 -1.67 -17.43 4.11
C LYS A 149 -1.57 -15.92 4.32
N VAL A 150 -0.49 -15.30 3.84
CA VAL A 150 -0.29 -13.85 3.94
C VAL A 150 -0.95 -13.17 2.74
N LYS A 151 -1.77 -12.16 2.98
CA LYS A 151 -2.26 -11.29 1.92
C LYS A 151 -1.16 -10.28 1.57
N PHE A 152 -0.77 -10.24 0.31
CA PHE A 152 0.18 -9.26 -0.21
C PHE A 152 -0.51 -8.17 -1.00
N LEU A 153 -0.14 -6.92 -0.78
CA LEU A 153 -0.41 -5.83 -1.70
C LEU A 153 0.88 -5.48 -2.44
N TRP A 154 0.94 -5.74 -3.73
CA TRP A 154 2.00 -5.23 -4.59
C TRP A 154 1.61 -3.81 -5.01
N ALA A 155 2.03 -2.85 -4.18
CA ALA A 155 1.68 -1.45 -4.33
C ALA A 155 2.25 -0.87 -5.62
N HIS A 156 1.51 0.03 -6.24
CA HIS A 156 1.82 0.66 -7.52
C HIS A 156 1.66 -0.26 -8.74
N ALA A 157 1.08 -1.46 -8.56
CA ALA A 157 0.82 -2.44 -9.64
C ALA A 157 2.00 -2.62 -10.63
N GLY A 158 3.25 -2.57 -10.13
CA GLY A 158 4.45 -2.72 -10.98
C GLY A 158 4.87 -1.46 -11.76
N GLY A 159 4.23 -0.31 -11.56
CA GLY A 159 4.54 0.89 -12.32
C GLY A 159 4.24 0.74 -13.81
N HIS A 160 5.23 0.91 -14.68
CA HIS A 160 5.07 0.70 -16.12
C HIS A 160 4.89 -0.79 -16.52
N ASN A 161 5.11 -1.72 -15.59
CA ASN A 161 4.96 -3.17 -15.79
C ASN A 161 3.58 -3.69 -15.33
N VAL A 162 2.53 -2.87 -15.39
CA VAL A 162 1.18 -3.19 -14.89
C VAL A 162 0.68 -4.53 -15.39
N LEU A 163 0.83 -4.81 -16.69
CA LEU A 163 0.32 -6.05 -17.29
C LEU A 163 1.06 -7.28 -16.75
N ASP A 164 2.37 -7.22 -16.56
CA ASP A 164 3.15 -8.31 -15.98
C ASP A 164 2.69 -8.59 -14.54
N PHE A 165 2.54 -7.55 -13.72
CA PHE A 165 2.07 -7.69 -12.34
C PHE A 165 0.62 -8.20 -12.26
N MET A 166 -0.24 -7.77 -13.17
CA MET A 166 -1.60 -8.30 -13.30
C MET A 166 -1.58 -9.81 -13.63
N PHE A 167 -0.81 -10.23 -14.63
CA PHE A 167 -0.72 -11.66 -15.00
C PHE A 167 -0.13 -12.51 -13.87
N MET A 168 0.87 -12.01 -13.15
CA MET A 168 1.41 -12.68 -11.97
C MET A 168 0.37 -12.79 -10.86
N ALA A 169 -0.32 -11.70 -10.52
CA ALA A 169 -1.34 -11.67 -9.48
C ALA A 169 -2.53 -12.60 -9.78
N ARG A 170 -2.86 -12.85 -11.05
CA ARG A 170 -3.89 -13.84 -11.41
C ARG A 170 -3.55 -15.25 -10.99
N ARG A 171 -2.27 -15.61 -10.91
CA ARG A 171 -1.79 -16.95 -10.56
C ARG A 171 -1.79 -17.20 -9.04
N VAL A 172 -1.63 -16.14 -8.24
CA VAL A 172 -1.52 -16.24 -6.78
C VAL A 172 -2.71 -15.55 -6.11
N PRO A 173 -3.61 -16.31 -5.45
CA PRO A 173 -4.89 -15.80 -4.95
C PRO A 173 -4.75 -14.83 -3.77
N ASN A 174 -3.63 -14.85 -3.08
CA ASN A 174 -3.33 -14.00 -1.91
C ASN A 174 -2.70 -12.65 -2.27
N VAL A 175 -2.62 -12.30 -3.56
CA VAL A 175 -2.04 -11.04 -4.03
C VAL A 175 -3.11 -10.04 -4.45
N PHE A 176 -2.97 -8.82 -3.96
CA PHE A 176 -3.73 -7.63 -4.33
C PHE A 176 -2.81 -6.63 -5.05
N LEU A 177 -3.39 -5.77 -5.86
CA LEU A 177 -2.73 -4.64 -6.52
C LEU A 177 -3.44 -3.33 -6.16
N ASP A 178 -2.74 -2.21 -6.26
CA ASP A 178 -3.35 -0.88 -6.20
C ASP A 178 -2.86 0.04 -7.33
N SER A 179 -3.63 1.12 -7.56
CA SER A 179 -3.33 2.13 -8.58
C SER A 179 -2.35 3.20 -8.11
N SER A 180 -1.91 3.15 -6.85
CA SER A 180 -1.18 4.23 -6.19
C SER A 180 0.07 4.64 -6.99
N PHE A 181 0.37 5.95 -7.02
CA PHE A 181 1.48 6.56 -7.75
C PHE A 181 1.48 6.31 -9.27
N THR A 182 1.31 5.06 -9.72
CA THR A 182 1.39 4.67 -11.14
C THR A 182 0.43 5.45 -12.02
N GLN A 183 -0.84 5.60 -11.58
CA GLN A 183 -1.84 6.36 -12.34
C GLN A 183 -1.43 7.81 -12.53
N SER A 184 -0.95 8.47 -11.49
CA SER A 184 -0.58 9.88 -11.56
C SER A 184 0.74 10.10 -12.31
N TYR A 185 1.70 9.22 -12.10
CA TYR A 185 3.03 9.33 -12.71
C TYR A 185 3.00 9.12 -14.24
N PHE A 186 2.20 8.16 -14.70
CA PHE A 186 2.08 7.81 -16.13
C PHE A 186 0.81 8.34 -16.79
N PHE A 187 0.17 9.37 -16.23
CA PHE A 187 -1.15 9.87 -16.68
C PHE A 187 -1.23 10.19 -18.19
N LYS A 188 -0.14 10.59 -18.82
CA LYS A 188 -0.10 10.94 -20.26
C LYS A 188 0.28 9.76 -21.18
N GLY A 189 0.55 8.57 -20.62
CA GLY A 189 0.92 7.38 -21.39
C GLY A 189 -0.26 6.42 -21.60
N SER A 190 0.05 5.19 -22.01
CA SER A 190 -0.92 4.08 -22.12
C SER A 190 -1.24 3.42 -20.77
N VAL A 191 -0.41 3.62 -19.76
CA VAL A 191 -0.54 2.97 -18.45
C VAL A 191 -1.90 3.17 -17.77
N PRO A 192 -2.60 4.32 -17.90
CA PRO A 192 -3.98 4.45 -17.40
C PRO A 192 -4.95 3.42 -17.98
N ASP A 193 -4.84 3.12 -19.27
CA ASP A 193 -5.67 2.10 -19.93
C ASP A 193 -5.30 0.69 -19.45
N ASP A 194 -4.00 0.40 -19.28
CA ASP A 194 -3.50 -0.85 -18.73
C ASP A 194 -3.97 -1.06 -17.29
N LEU A 195 -3.95 -0.01 -16.46
CA LEU A 195 -4.50 -0.04 -15.10
C LEU A 195 -5.99 -0.33 -15.09
N ASN A 196 -6.77 0.35 -15.96
CA ASN A 196 -8.20 0.09 -16.07
C ASN A 196 -8.49 -1.35 -16.49
N TYR A 197 -7.75 -1.87 -17.48
CA TYR A 197 -7.83 -3.27 -17.88
C TYR A 197 -7.46 -4.23 -16.74
N ALA A 198 -6.44 -3.91 -15.95
CA ALA A 198 -6.04 -4.70 -14.79
C ALA A 198 -7.12 -4.72 -13.70
N THR A 199 -7.86 -3.62 -13.46
CA THR A 199 -8.99 -3.59 -12.53
C THR A 199 -10.13 -4.51 -12.98
N GLU A 200 -10.39 -4.60 -14.29
CA GLU A 200 -11.39 -5.52 -14.85
C GLU A 200 -10.93 -6.98 -14.77
N SER A 201 -9.64 -7.23 -14.90
CA SER A 201 -9.03 -8.57 -14.87
C SER A 201 -8.89 -9.14 -13.45
N LEU A 202 -8.83 -8.27 -12.44
CA LEU A 202 -8.71 -8.60 -11.01
C LEU A 202 -9.80 -7.91 -10.17
N PRO A 203 -11.08 -8.12 -10.47
CA PRO A 203 -12.17 -7.32 -9.90
C PRO A 203 -12.29 -7.40 -8.38
N THR A 204 -11.78 -8.47 -7.76
CA THR A 204 -11.85 -8.71 -6.31
C THR A 204 -10.53 -8.46 -5.59
N ARG A 205 -9.48 -8.03 -6.30
CA ARG A 205 -8.13 -7.90 -5.74
C ARG A 205 -7.33 -6.71 -6.29
N PHE A 206 -7.98 -5.79 -7.00
CA PHE A 206 -7.38 -4.51 -7.40
C PHE A 206 -8.11 -3.39 -6.67
N MET A 207 -7.39 -2.47 -6.02
CA MET A 207 -7.98 -1.42 -5.21
C MET A 207 -7.44 -0.03 -5.56
N PHE A 208 -8.19 0.98 -5.17
CA PHE A 208 -7.81 2.38 -5.32
C PHE A 208 -6.72 2.76 -4.32
N GLY A 209 -5.72 3.49 -4.79
CA GLY A 209 -4.68 4.10 -3.99
C GLY A 209 -4.08 5.29 -4.73
N THR A 210 -3.54 6.27 -4.00
CA THR A 210 -3.00 7.50 -4.58
C THR A 210 -1.50 7.65 -4.42
N ASP A 211 -0.93 7.39 -3.26
CA ASP A 211 0.47 7.71 -2.90
C ASP A 211 0.80 9.19 -3.14
N PHE A 212 -0.17 10.09 -2.93
CA PHE A 212 0.00 11.49 -3.26
C PHE A 212 0.95 12.21 -2.33
N GLU A 213 1.76 13.05 -2.95
CA GLU A 213 2.57 14.04 -2.30
C GLU A 213 1.81 15.37 -2.09
N ARG A 214 2.43 16.24 -1.30
CA ARG A 214 1.96 17.41 -0.59
C ARG A 214 1.05 18.40 -1.33
N ASP A 215 1.34 18.74 -2.58
CA ASP A 215 0.77 19.96 -3.19
C ASP A 215 -0.32 19.72 -4.24
N THR A 216 -0.64 18.46 -4.52
CA THR A 216 -1.60 18.08 -5.58
C THR A 216 -2.86 17.38 -5.08
N TYR A 217 -2.90 17.03 -3.81
CA TYR A 217 -4.07 16.60 -3.09
C TYR A 217 -4.89 17.85 -2.72
N PRO A 218 -6.19 17.92 -2.75
CA PRO A 218 -7.17 16.89 -3.10
C PRO A 218 -7.63 16.91 -4.57
N GLU A 219 -7.31 17.96 -5.34
CA GLU A 219 -7.82 18.13 -6.71
C GLU A 219 -7.37 17.01 -7.65
N SER A 220 -6.12 16.57 -7.51
CA SER A 220 -5.59 15.50 -8.33
C SER A 220 -6.22 14.16 -7.98
N VAL A 221 -6.49 13.90 -6.69
CA VAL A 221 -7.22 12.71 -6.24
C VAL A 221 -8.62 12.70 -6.81
N LYS A 222 -9.34 13.84 -6.79
CA LYS A 222 -10.68 13.93 -7.36
C LYS A 222 -10.68 13.60 -8.84
N LYS A 223 -9.69 14.09 -9.61
CA LYS A 223 -9.54 13.73 -11.04
C LYS A 223 -9.31 12.23 -11.25
N LEU A 224 -8.54 11.57 -10.39
CA LEU A 224 -8.34 10.13 -10.46
C LEU A 224 -9.61 9.37 -10.11
N ILE A 225 -10.32 9.79 -9.09
CA ILE A 225 -11.63 9.22 -8.72
C ILE A 225 -12.62 9.34 -9.88
N ASP A 226 -12.74 10.53 -10.46
CA ASP A 226 -13.62 10.79 -11.61
C ASP A 226 -13.24 9.91 -12.82
N PHE A 227 -11.96 9.75 -13.10
CA PHE A 227 -11.47 8.85 -14.15
C PHE A 227 -11.97 7.41 -13.94
N TYR A 228 -11.77 6.86 -12.75
CA TYR A 228 -12.21 5.50 -12.46
C TYR A 228 -13.72 5.37 -12.34
N LEU A 229 -14.42 6.40 -11.86
CA LEU A 229 -15.89 6.40 -11.85
C LEU A 229 -16.48 6.39 -13.27
N GLN A 230 -15.78 6.93 -14.25
CA GLN A 230 -16.21 6.91 -15.66
C GLN A 230 -15.83 5.61 -16.36
N ASN A 231 -14.65 5.06 -16.09
CA ASN A 231 -14.05 3.98 -16.89
C ASN A 231 -14.10 2.61 -16.23
N ASN A 232 -14.15 2.52 -14.89
CA ASN A 232 -14.13 1.23 -14.19
C ASN A 232 -15.53 0.67 -13.96
N LYS A 233 -15.79 -0.55 -14.43
CA LYS A 233 -17.08 -1.26 -14.23
C LYS A 233 -17.21 -1.84 -12.81
N ASN A 234 -16.08 -2.09 -12.12
CA ASN A 234 -16.02 -2.71 -10.79
C ASN A 234 -15.85 -1.66 -9.67
N ARG A 235 -16.61 -0.58 -9.71
CA ARG A 235 -16.41 0.61 -8.85
C ARG A 235 -16.42 0.28 -7.35
N GLU A 236 -17.45 -0.41 -6.88
CA GLU A 236 -17.60 -0.73 -5.46
C GLU A 236 -16.50 -1.67 -4.96
N PRO A 237 -16.15 -2.80 -5.63
CA PRO A 237 -14.98 -3.57 -5.28
C PRO A 237 -13.69 -2.76 -5.27
N PHE A 238 -13.45 -1.95 -6.29
CA PHE A 238 -12.23 -1.16 -6.47
C PHE A 238 -12.03 -0.09 -5.38
N PHE A 239 -13.10 0.65 -5.03
CA PHE A 239 -13.01 1.75 -4.07
C PHE A 239 -13.21 1.32 -2.62
N GLU A 240 -13.84 0.17 -2.36
CA GLU A 240 -14.27 -0.17 -1.01
C GLU A 240 -13.96 -1.63 -0.63
N LYS A 241 -14.58 -2.61 -1.32
CA LYS A 241 -14.58 -4.00 -0.86
C LYS A 241 -13.20 -4.63 -0.83
N ASN A 242 -12.37 -4.35 -1.86
CA ASN A 242 -11.04 -4.94 -1.94
C ASN A 242 -10.12 -4.41 -0.85
N TYR A 243 -10.22 -3.12 -0.49
CA TYR A 243 -9.53 -2.52 0.64
C TYR A 243 -9.91 -3.21 1.96
N LYS A 244 -11.23 -3.33 2.22
CA LYS A 244 -11.73 -4.00 3.42
C LYS A 244 -11.29 -5.46 3.47
N ASN A 245 -11.42 -6.19 2.35
CA ASN A 245 -10.96 -7.57 2.25
C ASN A 245 -9.45 -7.70 2.50
N PHE A 246 -8.63 -6.83 1.92
CA PHE A 246 -7.18 -6.85 2.13
C PHE A 246 -6.83 -6.75 3.61
N LEU A 247 -7.43 -5.81 4.33
CA LEU A 247 -7.17 -5.56 5.76
C LEU A 247 -7.95 -6.49 6.71
N GLY A 248 -8.83 -7.38 6.20
CA GLY A 248 -9.66 -8.25 7.05
C GLY A 248 -10.70 -7.47 7.86
N ILE A 249 -11.19 -6.33 7.34
CA ILE A 249 -12.24 -5.53 7.97
C ILE A 249 -13.58 -6.16 7.57
N ASN A 250 -14.29 -6.74 8.56
CA ASN A 250 -15.64 -7.23 8.37
C ASN A 250 -16.63 -6.06 8.27
N GLU A 251 -17.68 -6.22 7.47
CA GLU A 251 -18.79 -5.26 7.34
C GLU A 251 -19.58 -5.10 8.65
#